data_9ca1ed09f27dc1c74a5aaeb4ceb41e81
#
_entry.id   9ca1ed09f27dc1c74a5aaeb4ceb41e81
#
_cell.length_a   1.000
_cell.length_b   1.000
_cell.length_c   1.000
_cell.angle_alpha   90.00
_cell.angle_beta   90.00
_cell.angle_gamma   90.00
#
_symmetry.space_group_name_H-M   'P 1'
#
loop_
_entity.id
_entity.type
_entity.pdbx_description
1 polymer ?
#
loop_
_entity_poly.entity_id
_entity_poly.type
_entity_poly.pdbx_seq_one_letter_code
_entity_poly.pdbx_strand_id
1 'polypeptide(L)'
;MKSLSLHLANIPYNYRANPIIAHHEARRFIDLDVSYDFSHTRYKELFEFDLVSHSGSVYAAKEVNGLDLSIYYGYTRAYLSGADFLGLHNIDASIGYALTDIIYGTLSYNNQHKDFVSANERDSTLHGNEVTGYYFFNEAKSFIKLAYRFEVEDTIGSEFDFDAHYGRVGVRYGFDLPLVKQVAAFTFAYEFHKKFYDNLTLSIADKRIDYSHCIKLGAEVPFNEHLVFVTNYEHSHVRSNLDSTDLDQNIVTISMRASY
;
A
#
# COMPACT_ATOMS: atom_id res chain seq x y z
N MET A 1 -10.03 9.95 18.64
CA MET A 1 -10.39 8.51 18.58
C MET A 1 -9.18 7.69 18.98
N LYS A 2 -9.30 6.78 19.95
CA LYS A 2 -8.21 5.84 20.29
C LYS A 2 -8.60 4.47 19.75
N SER A 3 -7.97 4.03 18.68
CA SER A 3 -8.06 2.66 18.20
C SER A 3 -6.84 1.86 18.66
N LEU A 4 -7.03 0.61 19.05
CA LEU A 4 -5.99 -0.35 19.27
C LEU A 4 -6.04 -1.36 18.13
N SER A 5 -5.02 -1.38 17.27
CA SER A 5 -4.87 -2.40 16.23
C SER A 5 -3.74 -3.35 16.60
N LEU A 6 -4.00 -4.64 16.59
CA LEU A 6 -2.99 -5.69 16.71
C LEU A 6 -2.71 -6.23 15.31
N HIS A 7 -1.53 -5.94 14.79
CA HIS A 7 -1.06 -6.51 13.52
C HIS A 7 -0.07 -7.62 13.85
N LEU A 8 -0.42 -8.87 13.57
CA LEU A 8 0.52 -9.97 13.56
C LEU A 8 1.22 -9.95 12.20
N ALA A 9 2.44 -9.44 12.24
CA ALA A 9 3.49 -9.45 11.21
C ALA A 9 3.01 -9.49 9.75
N ASN A 10 2.81 -8.33 9.17
CA ASN A 10 2.90 -8.20 7.74
C ASN A 10 4.24 -7.55 7.39
N ILE A 11 5.06 -8.27 6.63
CA ILE A 11 6.23 -7.64 6.00
C ILE A 11 5.66 -6.79 4.86
N PRO A 12 5.73 -5.45 4.98
CA PRO A 12 5.22 -4.61 3.90
C PRO A 12 5.96 -4.97 2.62
N TYR A 13 5.22 -5.30 1.60
CA TYR A 13 5.63 -5.66 0.25
C TYR A 13 6.71 -4.75 -0.38
N ASN A 14 6.88 -3.55 0.16
CA ASN A 14 7.69 -2.48 -0.41
C ASN A 14 9.17 -2.48 -0.02
N TYR A 15 9.66 -3.47 0.75
CA TYR A 15 11.04 -3.42 1.29
C TYR A 15 11.88 -4.66 1.04
N ARG A 16 11.44 -5.58 0.19
CA ARG A 16 12.32 -6.69 -0.22
C ARG A 16 13.28 -6.19 -1.28
N ALA A 17 14.55 -6.26 -0.89
CA ALA A 17 15.74 -6.12 -1.70
C ALA A 17 15.81 -4.85 -2.57
N ASN A 18 16.85 -4.11 -2.37
CA ASN A 18 17.35 -3.17 -3.36
C ASN A 18 17.49 -3.91 -4.71
N PRO A 19 16.64 -3.67 -5.72
CA PRO A 19 16.66 -4.43 -6.96
C PRO A 19 18.02 -4.36 -7.67
N ILE A 20 18.80 -3.32 -7.42
CA ILE A 20 20.12 -3.13 -8.01
C ILE A 20 21.18 -4.05 -7.38
N ILE A 21 21.08 -4.36 -6.07
CA ILE A 21 22.01 -5.29 -5.42
C ILE A 21 21.70 -6.75 -5.80
N ALA A 22 20.45 -7.07 -6.12
CA ALA A 22 20.03 -8.42 -6.53
C ALA A 22 20.43 -8.79 -7.98
N HIS A 23 20.89 -7.84 -8.81
CA HIS A 23 21.20 -8.07 -10.22
C HIS A 23 22.44 -8.95 -10.50
N HIS A 24 23.18 -9.41 -9.50
CA HIS A 24 24.39 -10.22 -9.77
C HIS A 24 24.20 -11.74 -9.71
N GLU A 25 23.04 -12.23 -9.30
CA GLU A 25 22.71 -13.64 -9.43
C GLU A 25 21.40 -13.79 -10.21
N ALA A 26 21.47 -14.19 -11.49
CA ALA A 26 20.31 -14.52 -12.28
C ALA A 26 19.44 -15.53 -11.51
N ARG A 27 18.23 -15.12 -11.10
CA ARG A 27 17.30 -15.99 -10.39
C ARG A 27 16.88 -17.12 -11.31
N ARG A 28 17.50 -18.28 -11.16
CA ARG A 28 17.20 -19.47 -11.97
C ARG A 28 15.82 -20.06 -11.66
N PHE A 29 15.28 -19.74 -10.48
CA PHE A 29 14.02 -20.27 -9.97
C PHE A 29 12.98 -19.16 -9.80
N ILE A 30 11.71 -19.56 -9.78
CA ILE A 30 10.62 -18.67 -9.39
C ILE A 30 10.71 -18.47 -7.87
N ASP A 31 10.72 -17.22 -7.43
CA ASP A 31 10.51 -16.89 -6.02
C ASP A 31 9.02 -17.01 -5.73
N LEU A 32 8.65 -17.82 -4.76
CA LEU A 32 7.27 -18.04 -4.33
C LEU A 32 7.13 -17.67 -2.87
N ASP A 33 6.17 -16.81 -2.56
CA ASP A 33 5.79 -16.43 -1.21
C ASP A 33 4.31 -16.74 -0.98
N VAL A 34 3.99 -17.31 0.17
CA VAL A 34 2.62 -17.51 0.63
C VAL A 34 2.49 -16.85 1.99
N SER A 35 1.48 -16.02 2.18
CA SER A 35 1.25 -15.35 3.45
C SER A 35 -0.19 -15.47 3.93
N TYR A 36 -0.36 -15.36 5.23
CA TYR A 36 -1.63 -15.22 5.89
C TYR A 36 -1.53 -14.11 6.92
N ASP A 37 -2.50 -13.21 6.90
CA ASP A 37 -2.62 -12.07 7.80
C ASP A 37 -3.94 -12.11 8.55
N PHE A 38 -3.85 -11.83 9.84
CA PHE A 38 -5.00 -11.60 10.69
C PHE A 38 -4.90 -10.19 11.28
N SER A 39 -5.97 -9.40 11.17
CA SER A 39 -6.06 -8.12 11.84
C SER A 39 -7.34 -7.98 12.64
N HIS A 40 -7.27 -7.27 13.76
CA HIS A 40 -8.41 -6.95 14.59
C HIS A 40 -8.31 -5.50 15.08
N THR A 41 -9.23 -4.67 14.64
CA THR A 41 -9.36 -3.27 15.09
C THR A 41 -10.56 -3.16 16.02
N ARG A 42 -10.37 -2.67 17.25
CA ARG A 42 -11.44 -2.45 18.23
C ARG A 42 -11.53 -0.98 18.58
N TYR A 43 -12.74 -0.49 18.64
CA TYR A 43 -13.05 0.85 19.12
C TYR A 43 -13.63 0.81 20.52
N LYS A 44 -13.17 1.70 21.40
CA LYS A 44 -13.62 1.73 22.81
C LYS A 44 -15.10 2.11 22.97
N GLU A 45 -15.61 2.95 22.07
CA GLU A 45 -16.95 3.56 22.17
C GLU A 45 -17.81 3.34 20.92
N LEU A 46 -17.27 2.77 19.85
CA LEU A 46 -17.91 2.57 18.55
C LEU A 46 -17.76 1.11 18.12
N PHE A 47 -18.31 0.19 18.91
CA PHE A 47 -18.11 -1.27 18.68
C PHE A 47 -18.79 -1.74 17.38
N GLU A 48 -19.77 -0.98 16.87
CA GLU A 48 -20.37 -1.23 15.56
C GLU A 48 -19.38 -1.08 14.39
N PHE A 49 -18.22 -0.48 14.65
CA PHE A 49 -17.10 -0.35 13.71
C PHE A 49 -15.92 -1.28 14.03
N ASP A 50 -16.07 -2.20 15.00
CA ASP A 50 -15.05 -3.21 15.26
C ASP A 50 -14.86 -4.07 14.00
N LEU A 51 -13.61 -4.18 13.53
CA LEU A 51 -13.28 -4.82 12.26
C LEU A 51 -12.31 -5.98 12.50
N VAL A 52 -12.67 -7.15 12.00
CA VAL A 52 -11.79 -8.32 11.92
C VAL A 52 -11.55 -8.64 10.46
N SER A 53 -10.31 -8.90 10.07
CA SER A 53 -10.02 -9.39 8.72
C SER A 53 -9.06 -10.57 8.71
N HIS A 54 -9.28 -11.45 7.76
CA HIS A 54 -8.43 -12.59 7.42
C HIS A 54 -8.00 -12.43 5.96
N SER A 55 -6.71 -12.44 5.70
CA SER A 55 -6.17 -12.31 4.35
C SER A 55 -5.19 -13.43 4.05
N GLY A 56 -5.37 -14.10 2.92
CA GLY A 56 -4.41 -15.05 2.38
C GLY A 56 -3.85 -14.53 1.07
N SER A 57 -2.55 -14.71 0.80
CA SER A 57 -1.97 -14.29 -0.45
C SER A 57 -0.87 -15.20 -0.97
N VAL A 58 -0.69 -15.15 -2.29
CA VAL A 58 0.39 -15.80 -3.00
C VAL A 58 1.09 -14.77 -3.89
N TYR A 59 2.40 -14.75 -3.84
CA TYR A 59 3.25 -13.94 -4.69
C TYR A 59 4.24 -14.81 -5.44
N ALA A 60 4.41 -14.56 -6.73
CA ALA A 60 5.45 -15.20 -7.53
C ALA A 60 6.24 -14.13 -8.29
N ALA A 61 7.56 -14.29 -8.34
CA ALA A 61 8.45 -13.40 -9.11
C ALA A 61 9.53 -14.20 -9.84
N LYS A 62 9.95 -13.66 -10.98
CA LYS A 62 11.03 -14.22 -11.79
C LYS A 62 11.70 -13.13 -12.60
N GLU A 63 13.02 -13.18 -12.67
CA GLU A 63 13.78 -12.43 -13.67
C GLU A 63 13.85 -13.20 -14.98
N VAL A 64 13.55 -12.54 -16.10
CA VAL A 64 13.65 -13.08 -17.45
C VAL A 64 14.29 -12.05 -18.36
N ASN A 65 15.51 -12.34 -18.84
CA ASN A 65 16.26 -11.46 -19.75
C ASN A 65 16.43 -10.00 -19.22
N GLY A 66 16.67 -9.85 -17.90
CA GLY A 66 16.83 -8.56 -17.25
C GLY A 66 15.51 -7.82 -16.94
N LEU A 67 14.36 -8.46 -17.23
CA LEU A 67 13.05 -7.98 -16.79
C LEU A 67 12.65 -8.69 -15.50
N ASP A 68 12.30 -7.94 -14.48
CA ASP A 68 11.70 -8.44 -13.26
C ASP A 68 10.18 -8.57 -13.47
N LEU A 69 9.69 -9.80 -13.50
CA LEU A 69 8.26 -10.09 -13.64
C LEU A 69 7.72 -10.53 -12.30
N SER A 70 6.56 -10.00 -11.90
CA SER A 70 5.89 -10.50 -10.70
C SER A 70 4.37 -10.53 -10.86
N ILE A 71 3.76 -11.44 -10.11
CA ILE A 71 2.31 -11.54 -9.96
C ILE A 71 1.98 -11.80 -8.50
N TYR A 72 0.94 -11.14 -8.02
CA TYR A 72 0.37 -11.30 -6.71
C TYR A 72 -1.12 -11.61 -6.83
N TYR A 73 -1.61 -12.51 -6.00
CA TYR A 73 -3.02 -12.72 -5.75
C TYR A 73 -3.28 -12.71 -4.26
N GLY A 74 -4.28 -11.94 -3.82
CA GLY A 74 -4.74 -11.88 -2.44
C GLY A 74 -6.25 -12.04 -2.35
N TYR A 75 -6.70 -12.70 -1.28
CA TYR A 75 -8.09 -12.75 -0.89
C TYR A 75 -8.22 -12.30 0.57
N THR A 76 -9.13 -11.37 0.83
CA THR A 76 -9.45 -10.88 2.17
C THR A 76 -10.93 -11.10 2.45
N ARG A 77 -11.23 -11.62 3.64
CA ARG A 77 -12.58 -11.64 4.20
C ARG A 77 -12.61 -10.75 5.44
N ALA A 78 -13.53 -9.79 5.45
CA ALA A 78 -13.68 -8.84 6.54
C ALA A 78 -15.04 -9.00 7.22
N TYR A 79 -15.04 -8.82 8.54
CA TYR A 79 -16.22 -8.89 9.41
C TYR A 79 -16.32 -7.58 10.18
N LEU A 80 -17.48 -6.92 10.09
CA LEU A 80 -17.79 -5.69 10.79
C LEU A 80 -18.72 -6.00 11.95
N SER A 81 -18.31 -5.67 13.19
CA SER A 81 -19.06 -6.00 14.42
C SER A 81 -19.48 -7.47 14.51
N GLY A 82 -18.60 -8.37 14.01
CA GLY A 82 -18.82 -9.82 13.99
C GLY A 82 -19.73 -10.34 12.86
N ALA A 83 -20.34 -9.48 12.07
CA ALA A 83 -21.12 -9.85 10.88
C ALA A 83 -20.23 -9.84 9.63
N ASP A 84 -20.51 -10.72 8.69
CA ASP A 84 -19.86 -10.78 7.40
C ASP A 84 -20.07 -9.45 6.64
N PHE A 85 -18.99 -8.84 6.17
CA PHE A 85 -19.03 -7.48 5.63
C PHE A 85 -18.55 -7.38 4.19
N LEU A 86 -17.34 -7.91 3.90
CA LEU A 86 -16.66 -7.72 2.62
C LEU A 86 -15.82 -8.93 2.24
N GLY A 87 -15.95 -9.39 1.01
CA GLY A 87 -14.98 -10.21 0.29
C GLY A 87 -14.19 -9.32 -0.68
N LEU A 88 -12.86 -9.43 -0.69
CA LEU A 88 -11.99 -8.69 -1.59
C LEU A 88 -11.00 -9.62 -2.26
N HIS A 89 -11.04 -9.68 -3.58
CA HIS A 89 -10.01 -10.30 -4.41
C HIS A 89 -9.09 -9.20 -4.96
N ASN A 90 -7.79 -9.43 -4.93
CA ASN A 90 -6.79 -8.52 -5.49
C ASN A 90 -5.80 -9.27 -6.34
N ILE A 91 -5.57 -8.81 -7.57
CA ILE A 91 -4.55 -9.29 -8.50
C ILE A 91 -3.65 -8.12 -8.86
N ASP A 92 -2.33 -8.28 -8.67
CA ASP A 92 -1.34 -7.32 -9.14
C ASP A 92 -0.37 -8.05 -10.07
N ALA A 93 -0.08 -7.46 -11.22
CA ALA A 93 0.97 -7.90 -12.12
C ALA A 93 1.94 -6.76 -12.38
N SER A 94 3.25 -7.01 -12.36
CA SER A 94 4.23 -5.96 -12.63
C SER A 94 5.39 -6.44 -13.49
N ILE A 95 5.96 -5.48 -14.22
CA ILE A 95 7.19 -5.60 -14.98
C ILE A 95 8.13 -4.51 -14.49
N GLY A 96 9.33 -4.90 -14.06
CA GLY A 96 10.41 -4.01 -13.66
C GLY A 96 11.61 -4.12 -14.57
N TYR A 97 12.35 -3.02 -14.73
CA TYR A 97 13.56 -2.97 -15.53
C TYR A 97 14.57 -1.95 -14.99
N ALA A 98 15.84 -2.34 -14.91
CA ALA A 98 16.93 -1.43 -14.61
C ALA A 98 17.34 -0.67 -15.89
N LEU A 99 16.98 0.62 -15.97
CA LEU A 99 17.33 1.49 -17.08
C LEU A 99 18.82 1.83 -17.07
N THR A 100 19.39 1.97 -15.88
CA THR A 100 20.83 2.16 -15.59
C THR A 100 21.14 1.53 -14.23
N ASP A 101 22.41 1.56 -13.79
CA ASP A 101 22.83 1.07 -12.48
C ASP A 101 22.18 1.82 -11.29
N ILE A 102 21.63 3.01 -11.54
CA ILE A 102 21.03 3.88 -10.51
C ILE A 102 19.58 4.26 -10.79
N ILE A 103 19.02 3.85 -11.94
CA ILE A 103 17.62 4.13 -12.31
C ILE A 103 16.90 2.82 -12.59
N TYR A 104 15.80 2.61 -11.87
CA TYR A 104 14.91 1.46 -12.06
C TYR A 104 13.49 1.93 -12.28
N GLY A 105 12.77 1.29 -13.18
CA GLY A 105 11.38 1.58 -13.49
C GLY A 105 10.49 0.37 -13.35
N THR A 106 9.22 0.56 -12.96
CA THR A 106 8.20 -0.48 -12.99
C THR A 106 6.94 0.01 -13.67
N LEU A 107 6.27 -0.90 -14.36
CA LEU A 107 4.89 -0.78 -14.82
C LEU A 107 4.08 -1.87 -14.14
N SER A 108 2.97 -1.53 -13.52
CA SER A 108 2.09 -2.48 -12.86
C SER A 108 0.63 -2.26 -13.21
N TYR A 109 -0.11 -3.35 -13.18
CA TYR A 109 -1.55 -3.40 -13.32
C TYR A 109 -2.15 -4.04 -12.07
N ASN A 110 -3.18 -3.40 -11.52
CA ASN A 110 -3.96 -3.89 -10.39
C ASN A 110 -5.42 -4.12 -10.81
N ASN A 111 -5.99 -5.23 -10.36
CA ASN A 111 -7.41 -5.50 -10.46
C ASN A 111 -7.93 -5.91 -9.09
N GLN A 112 -8.98 -5.23 -8.61
CA GLN A 112 -9.67 -5.56 -7.36
C GLN A 112 -11.13 -5.84 -7.64
N HIS A 113 -11.65 -6.90 -7.04
CA HIS A 113 -13.08 -7.20 -7.03
C HIS A 113 -13.58 -7.22 -5.59
N LYS A 114 -14.59 -6.41 -5.30
CA LYS A 114 -15.19 -6.20 -3.97
C LYS A 114 -16.63 -6.71 -3.97
N ASP A 115 -16.93 -7.59 -3.00
CA ASP A 115 -18.27 -8.15 -2.74
C ASP A 115 -18.72 -7.73 -1.33
N PHE A 116 -19.70 -6.85 -1.22
CA PHE A 116 -20.27 -6.42 0.04
C PHE A 116 -21.52 -7.24 0.38
N VAL A 117 -21.57 -7.83 1.58
CA VAL A 117 -22.68 -8.73 1.97
C VAL A 117 -24.02 -8.02 2.14
N SER A 118 -24.02 -6.74 2.55
CA SER A 118 -25.24 -5.96 2.88
C SER A 118 -25.34 -4.63 2.15
N ALA A 119 -24.50 -4.38 1.17
CA ALA A 119 -24.47 -3.14 0.40
C ALA A 119 -24.06 -3.46 -1.05
N ASN A 120 -24.81 -4.33 -1.70
CA ASN A 120 -24.49 -4.87 -3.04
C ASN A 120 -24.38 -3.78 -4.11
N GLU A 121 -24.98 -2.60 -3.90
CA GLU A 121 -24.78 -1.43 -4.77
C GLU A 121 -23.31 -0.94 -4.76
N ARG A 122 -22.52 -1.33 -3.76
CA ARG A 122 -21.08 -1.03 -3.63
C ARG A 122 -20.17 -2.14 -4.14
N ASP A 123 -20.75 -3.28 -4.59
CA ASP A 123 -19.96 -4.32 -5.25
C ASP A 123 -19.32 -3.73 -6.50
N SER A 124 -18.04 -3.97 -6.67
CA SER A 124 -17.27 -3.25 -7.67
C SER A 124 -16.10 -4.03 -8.24
N THR A 125 -15.67 -3.58 -9.41
CA THR A 125 -14.39 -3.95 -10.00
C THR A 125 -13.56 -2.71 -10.25
N LEU A 126 -12.36 -2.66 -9.67
CA LEU A 126 -11.39 -1.60 -9.86
C LEU A 126 -10.27 -2.09 -10.77
N HIS A 127 -9.88 -1.25 -11.72
CA HIS A 127 -8.71 -1.40 -12.57
C HIS A 127 -7.75 -0.24 -12.34
N GLY A 128 -6.49 -0.57 -12.05
CA GLY A 128 -5.44 0.42 -11.82
C GLY A 128 -4.21 0.16 -12.66
N ASN A 129 -3.59 1.21 -13.20
CA ASN A 129 -2.31 1.15 -13.88
C ASN A 129 -1.35 2.10 -13.20
N GLU A 130 -0.17 1.62 -12.79
CA GLU A 130 0.85 2.44 -12.11
C GLU A 130 2.17 2.39 -12.86
N VAL A 131 2.79 3.55 -13.06
CA VAL A 131 4.19 3.67 -13.44
C VAL A 131 4.98 4.21 -12.27
N THR A 132 6.12 3.55 -11.95
CA THR A 132 6.99 3.97 -10.84
C THR A 132 8.44 4.05 -11.33
N GLY A 133 9.13 5.14 -10.95
CA GLY A 133 10.56 5.32 -11.14
C GLY A 133 11.29 5.42 -9.81
N TYR A 134 12.49 4.83 -9.76
CA TYR A 134 13.41 4.91 -8.63
C TYR A 134 14.74 5.47 -9.09
N TYR A 135 15.28 6.41 -8.33
CA TYR A 135 16.64 6.91 -8.45
C TYR A 135 17.42 6.54 -7.18
N PHE A 136 18.42 5.68 -7.31
CA PHE A 136 19.25 5.20 -6.21
C PHE A 136 20.50 6.04 -6.06
N PHE A 137 20.93 6.29 -4.83
CA PHE A 137 22.15 7.01 -4.48
C PHE A 137 22.71 6.49 -3.16
N ASN A 138 23.87 6.99 -2.73
CA ASN A 138 24.53 6.57 -1.49
C ASN A 138 24.73 5.03 -1.44
N GLU A 139 25.38 4.46 -2.46
CA GLU A 139 25.60 3.03 -2.61
C GLU A 139 24.30 2.21 -2.54
N ALA A 140 23.23 2.77 -3.12
CA ALA A 140 21.89 2.20 -3.13
C ALA A 140 21.23 2.02 -1.74
N LYS A 141 21.81 2.58 -0.65
CA LYS A 141 21.18 2.67 0.67
C LYS A 141 20.01 3.66 0.68
N SER A 142 19.99 4.57 -0.28
CA SER A 142 19.04 5.67 -0.38
C SER A 142 18.40 5.71 -1.77
N PHE A 143 17.15 6.15 -1.83
CA PHE A 143 16.48 6.33 -3.11
C PHE A 143 15.41 7.43 -3.05
N ILE A 144 15.10 7.98 -4.24
CA ILE A 144 13.90 8.76 -4.49
C ILE A 144 12.96 7.89 -5.32
N LYS A 145 11.69 7.85 -4.94
CA LYS A 145 10.60 7.19 -5.66
C LYS A 145 9.64 8.23 -6.21
N LEU A 146 9.27 8.10 -7.49
CA LEU A 146 8.16 8.82 -8.11
C LEU A 146 7.18 7.78 -8.66
N ALA A 147 5.89 7.94 -8.36
CA ALA A 147 4.86 7.05 -8.89
C ALA A 147 3.64 7.85 -9.33
N TYR A 148 3.01 7.39 -10.40
CA TYR A 148 1.71 7.85 -10.84
C TYR A 148 0.83 6.66 -11.15
N ARG A 149 -0.42 6.68 -10.64
CA ARG A 149 -1.42 5.66 -10.89
C ARG A 149 -2.73 6.29 -11.36
N PHE A 150 -3.31 5.67 -12.35
CA PHE A 150 -4.68 5.93 -12.81
C PHE A 150 -5.55 4.71 -12.47
N GLU A 151 -6.74 4.97 -11.94
CA GLU A 151 -7.71 3.95 -11.54
C GLU A 151 -9.09 4.26 -12.12
N VAL A 152 -9.81 3.21 -12.43
CA VAL A 152 -11.23 3.24 -12.79
C VAL A 152 -11.93 2.22 -11.91
N GLU A 153 -13.05 2.60 -11.27
CA GLU A 153 -13.87 1.70 -10.48
C GLU A 153 -15.30 1.71 -11.01
N ASP A 154 -15.77 0.55 -11.46
CA ASP A 154 -17.13 0.28 -11.88
C ASP A 154 -17.87 -0.42 -10.76
N THR A 155 -19.03 0.10 -10.35
CA THR A 155 -19.86 -0.41 -9.24
C THR A 155 -21.26 -0.80 -9.73
N ILE A 156 -21.96 -1.69 -9.00
CA ILE A 156 -23.36 -2.01 -9.30
C ILE A 156 -24.23 -0.76 -9.16
N GLY A 157 -24.03 0.02 -8.11
CA GLY A 157 -24.66 1.33 -7.92
C GLY A 157 -23.84 2.41 -8.57
N SER A 158 -24.20 2.83 -9.78
CA SER A 158 -23.38 3.74 -10.59
C SER A 158 -23.01 5.08 -9.93
N GLU A 159 -23.69 5.48 -8.85
CA GLU A 159 -23.33 6.67 -8.06
C GLU A 159 -21.95 6.57 -7.38
N PHE A 160 -21.39 5.35 -7.30
CA PHE A 160 -20.07 5.08 -6.74
C PHE A 160 -18.98 4.88 -7.79
N ASP A 161 -19.33 4.86 -9.09
CA ASP A 161 -18.35 4.79 -10.18
C ASP A 161 -17.44 6.00 -10.16
N PHE A 162 -16.13 5.79 -10.36
CA PHE A 162 -15.17 6.88 -10.42
C PHE A 162 -13.94 6.60 -11.26
N ASP A 163 -13.35 7.67 -11.79
CA ASP A 163 -11.97 7.73 -12.22
C ASP A 163 -11.10 8.39 -11.14
N ALA A 164 -9.86 7.92 -10.97
CA ALA A 164 -8.96 8.49 -9.99
C ALA A 164 -7.52 8.62 -10.49
N HIS A 165 -6.88 9.69 -10.03
CA HIS A 165 -5.46 9.97 -10.25
C HIS A 165 -4.73 9.97 -8.91
N TYR A 166 -3.64 9.24 -8.83
CA TYR A 166 -2.81 9.11 -7.66
C TYR A 166 -1.36 9.45 -8.00
N GLY A 167 -0.77 10.37 -7.27
CA GLY A 167 0.63 10.75 -7.39
C GLY A 167 1.37 10.53 -6.07
N ARG A 168 2.58 9.98 -6.13
CA ARG A 168 3.44 9.80 -4.96
C ARG A 168 4.85 10.26 -5.24
N VAL A 169 5.44 10.99 -4.29
CA VAL A 169 6.88 11.20 -4.18
C VAL A 169 7.34 10.64 -2.84
N GLY A 170 8.43 9.87 -2.84
CA GLY A 170 9.00 9.29 -1.64
C GLY A 170 10.52 9.41 -1.64
N VAL A 171 11.10 9.54 -0.45
CA VAL A 171 12.55 9.54 -0.23
C VAL A 171 12.86 8.58 0.91
N ARG A 172 13.82 7.68 0.68
CA ARG A 172 14.47 6.92 1.73
C ARG A 172 15.92 7.37 1.81
N TYR A 173 16.39 7.76 2.98
CA TYR A 173 17.77 8.07 3.26
C TYR A 173 18.33 7.06 4.25
N GLY A 174 19.19 6.18 3.77
CA GLY A 174 19.88 5.17 4.56
C GLY A 174 21.28 5.64 5.00
N PHE A 175 21.67 5.31 6.21
CA PHE A 175 22.99 5.62 6.78
C PHE A 175 23.47 4.51 7.70
N ASP A 176 24.80 4.34 7.75
CA ASP A 176 25.42 3.31 8.58
C ASP A 176 25.50 3.78 10.03
N LEU A 177 25.22 2.86 10.95
CA LEU A 177 25.44 3.06 12.38
C LEU A 177 26.79 2.44 12.78
N PRO A 178 27.64 3.12 13.60
CA PRO A 178 28.98 2.62 13.94
C PRO A 178 29.00 1.27 14.66
N LEU A 179 27.91 0.89 15.32
CA LEU A 179 27.85 -0.30 16.18
C LEU A 179 27.04 -1.46 15.58
N VAL A 180 26.37 -1.26 14.44
CA VAL A 180 25.45 -2.23 13.85
C VAL A 180 25.74 -2.32 12.35
N LYS A 181 25.80 -3.55 11.80
CA LYS A 181 26.03 -3.77 10.36
C LYS A 181 24.82 -3.42 9.48
N GLN A 182 23.65 -3.27 10.08
CA GLN A 182 22.43 -2.91 9.35
C GLN A 182 22.32 -1.41 9.16
N VAL A 183 21.71 -1.00 8.06
CA VAL A 183 21.47 0.40 7.68
C VAL A 183 20.28 0.95 8.45
N ALA A 184 20.47 2.04 9.18
CA ALA A 184 19.38 2.85 9.69
C ALA A 184 18.79 3.70 8.54
N ALA A 185 17.52 4.06 8.60
CA ALA A 185 16.92 4.85 7.56
C ALA A 185 15.86 5.82 8.07
N PHE A 186 15.79 6.98 7.42
CA PHE A 186 14.63 7.87 7.46
C PHE A 186 13.87 7.78 6.16
N THR A 187 12.53 7.83 6.25
CA THR A 187 11.64 7.86 5.09
C THR A 187 10.73 9.07 5.16
N PHE A 188 10.48 9.65 4.01
CA PHE A 188 9.47 10.66 3.76
C PHE A 188 8.65 10.22 2.55
N ALA A 189 7.33 10.38 2.60
CA ALA A 189 6.50 10.29 1.41
C ALA A 189 5.39 11.33 1.46
N TYR A 190 5.04 11.84 0.29
CA TYR A 190 3.85 12.64 0.06
C TYR A 190 3.02 11.95 -1.02
N GLU A 191 1.72 11.78 -0.74
CA GLU A 191 0.75 11.16 -1.63
C GLU A 191 -0.38 12.14 -1.89
N PHE A 192 -0.74 12.26 -3.14
CA PHE A 192 -1.90 13.03 -3.60
C PHE A 192 -2.84 12.09 -4.33
N HIS A 193 -4.13 12.13 -4.00
CA HIS A 193 -5.16 11.35 -4.65
C HIS A 193 -6.33 12.26 -4.99
N LYS A 194 -6.84 12.15 -6.22
CA LYS A 194 -8.02 12.87 -6.68
C LYS A 194 -8.96 11.89 -7.37
N LYS A 195 -10.21 11.85 -6.89
CA LYS A 195 -11.30 11.04 -7.45
C LYS A 195 -12.34 11.93 -8.08
N PHE A 196 -12.84 11.50 -9.23
CA PHE A 196 -13.94 12.11 -9.96
C PHE A 196 -15.03 11.05 -10.09
N TYR A 197 -16.16 11.27 -9.42
CA TYR A 197 -17.29 10.37 -9.55
C TYR A 197 -18.05 10.67 -10.83
N ASP A 198 -18.46 9.63 -11.56
CA ASP A 198 -19.02 9.76 -12.90
C ASP A 198 -20.47 10.20 -12.90
N ASN A 199 -21.20 9.89 -11.83
CA ASN A 199 -22.62 10.11 -11.73
C ASN A 199 -22.99 11.09 -10.62
N LEU A 200 -24.23 11.60 -10.67
CA LEU A 200 -24.76 12.53 -9.68
C LEU A 200 -24.87 11.87 -8.31
N THR A 201 -24.30 12.51 -7.31
CA THR A 201 -24.54 12.21 -5.89
C THR A 201 -25.78 13.00 -5.46
N LEU A 202 -26.89 12.33 -5.22
CA LEU A 202 -28.19 12.95 -4.98
C LEU A 202 -28.20 13.95 -3.84
N SER A 203 -27.44 13.69 -2.77
CA SER A 203 -27.39 14.56 -1.58
C SER A 203 -26.79 15.95 -1.83
N ILE A 204 -25.94 16.09 -2.86
CA ILE A 204 -25.31 17.37 -3.24
C ILE A 204 -25.82 17.90 -4.58
N ALA A 205 -26.66 17.11 -5.29
CA ALA A 205 -27.17 17.41 -6.63
C ALA A 205 -26.05 17.75 -7.64
N ASP A 206 -24.86 17.16 -7.49
CA ASP A 206 -23.67 17.35 -8.32
C ASP A 206 -22.83 16.07 -8.35
N LYS A 207 -21.85 16.00 -9.26
CA LYS A 207 -20.83 14.96 -9.27
C LYS A 207 -19.86 15.18 -8.11
N ARG A 208 -19.63 14.13 -7.34
CA ARG A 208 -18.70 14.16 -6.21
C ARG A 208 -17.26 14.24 -6.71
N ILE A 209 -16.44 15.04 -6.03
CA ILE A 209 -14.99 15.13 -6.25
C ILE A 209 -14.31 15.07 -4.90
N ASP A 210 -13.41 14.11 -4.74
CA ASP A 210 -12.60 13.96 -3.52
C ASP A 210 -11.13 14.29 -3.80
N TYR A 211 -10.52 14.97 -2.85
CA TYR A 211 -9.07 15.22 -2.81
C TYR A 211 -8.50 14.65 -1.53
N SER A 212 -7.40 13.94 -1.62
CA SER A 212 -6.67 13.43 -0.46
C SER A 212 -5.20 13.79 -0.55
N HIS A 213 -4.67 14.27 0.57
CA HIS A 213 -3.25 14.53 0.77
C HIS A 213 -2.78 13.71 1.97
N CYS A 214 -1.69 12.97 1.80
CA CYS A 214 -1.12 12.18 2.89
C CYS A 214 0.38 12.42 2.98
N ILE A 215 0.85 12.78 4.17
CA ILE A 215 2.28 12.92 4.49
C ILE A 215 2.66 11.77 5.42
N LYS A 216 3.72 11.04 5.06
CA LYS A 216 4.26 9.94 5.86
C LYS A 216 5.72 10.21 6.21
N LEU A 217 6.05 10.05 7.48
CA LEU A 217 7.42 10.10 8.00
C LEU A 217 7.72 8.78 8.68
N GLY A 218 8.91 8.24 8.49
CA GLY A 218 9.31 6.99 9.13
C GLY A 218 10.77 7.02 9.56
N ALA A 219 11.08 6.22 10.56
CA ALA A 219 12.44 5.92 10.96
C ALA A 219 12.58 4.43 11.27
N GLU A 220 13.65 3.83 10.78
CA GLU A 220 14.07 2.46 11.07
C GLU A 220 15.43 2.51 11.72
N VAL A 221 15.54 2.02 12.95
CA VAL A 221 16.79 2.00 13.71
C VAL A 221 17.08 0.56 14.13
N PRO A 222 18.07 -0.10 13.52
CA PRO A 222 18.50 -1.43 13.95
C PRO A 222 19.23 -1.34 15.31
N PHE A 223 18.82 -2.20 16.26
CA PHE A 223 19.52 -2.39 17.53
C PHE A 223 20.62 -3.43 17.42
N ASN A 224 20.38 -4.49 16.65
CA ASN A 224 21.31 -5.55 16.34
C ASN A 224 20.90 -6.26 15.04
N GLU A 225 21.58 -7.36 14.67
CA GLU A 225 21.31 -8.12 13.43
C GLU A 225 19.89 -8.72 13.38
N HIS A 226 19.20 -8.84 14.52
CA HIS A 226 17.90 -9.50 14.63
C HIS A 226 16.75 -8.55 15.00
N LEU A 227 17.03 -7.33 15.48
CA LEU A 227 16.02 -6.46 16.05
C LEU A 227 16.10 -5.05 15.45
N VAL A 228 14.99 -4.59 14.88
CA VAL A 228 14.84 -3.24 14.32
C VAL A 228 13.66 -2.54 14.97
N PHE A 229 13.88 -1.34 15.50
CA PHE A 229 12.85 -0.44 15.95
C PHE A 229 12.32 0.37 14.75
N VAL A 230 11.00 0.45 14.62
CA VAL A 230 10.34 1.16 13.52
C VAL A 230 9.32 2.12 14.11
N THR A 231 9.38 3.37 13.70
CA THR A 231 8.36 4.37 14.01
C THR A 231 7.86 5.03 12.73
N ASN A 232 6.54 5.25 12.64
CA ASN A 232 5.91 5.92 11.53
C ASN A 232 4.92 6.97 12.06
N TYR A 233 4.86 8.09 11.36
CA TYR A 233 3.84 9.11 11.50
C TYR A 233 3.15 9.31 10.16
N GLU A 234 1.84 9.37 10.18
CA GLU A 234 1.01 9.65 9.01
C GLU A 234 0.02 10.77 9.33
N HIS A 235 -0.03 11.77 8.46
CA HIS A 235 -1.06 12.80 8.46
C HIS A 235 -1.84 12.73 7.16
N SER A 236 -3.15 12.49 7.27
CA SER A 236 -4.07 12.40 6.14
C SER A 236 -5.11 13.49 6.23
N HIS A 237 -5.30 14.19 5.12
CA HIS A 237 -6.28 15.26 4.94
C HIS A 237 -7.12 14.96 3.71
N VAL A 238 -8.41 14.71 3.90
CA VAL A 238 -9.38 14.44 2.83
C VAL A 238 -10.39 15.58 2.77
N ARG A 239 -10.68 16.05 1.58
CA ARG A 239 -11.71 17.04 1.28
C ARG A 239 -12.58 16.58 0.13
N SER A 240 -13.85 16.90 0.21
CA SER A 240 -14.85 16.57 -0.79
C SER A 240 -15.86 17.71 -0.93
N ASN A 241 -16.56 17.77 -2.06
CA ASN A 241 -17.79 18.56 -2.16
C ASN A 241 -18.99 17.86 -1.46
N LEU A 242 -18.79 16.67 -0.90
CA LEU A 242 -19.68 15.99 0.04
C LEU A 242 -19.08 16.07 1.45
N ASP A 243 -19.45 17.08 2.24
CA ASP A 243 -18.87 17.43 3.54
C ASP A 243 -18.74 16.24 4.53
N SER A 244 -19.68 15.28 4.45
CA SER A 244 -19.67 14.10 5.34
C SER A 244 -18.47 13.17 5.11
N THR A 245 -17.71 13.37 4.06
CA THR A 245 -16.50 12.57 3.74
C THR A 245 -15.20 13.28 4.09
N ASP A 246 -15.26 14.51 4.58
CA ASP A 246 -14.07 15.23 5.03
C ASP A 246 -13.44 14.54 6.23
N LEU A 247 -12.12 14.39 6.18
CA LEU A 247 -11.36 13.72 7.23
C LEU A 247 -10.01 14.41 7.45
N ASP A 248 -9.68 14.65 8.73
CA ASP A 248 -8.34 14.99 9.18
C ASP A 248 -7.89 13.95 10.19
N GLN A 249 -6.81 13.22 9.90
CA GLN A 249 -6.34 12.13 10.73
C GLN A 249 -4.82 12.18 10.94
N ASN A 250 -4.38 11.88 12.17
CA ASN A 250 -2.98 11.67 12.52
C ASN A 250 -2.82 10.29 13.13
N ILE A 251 -1.87 9.50 12.61
CA ILE A 251 -1.56 8.16 13.11
C ILE A 251 -0.08 8.10 13.47
N VAL A 252 0.22 7.62 14.66
CA VAL A 252 1.57 7.28 15.10
C VAL A 252 1.63 5.76 15.32
N THR A 253 2.57 5.09 14.68
CA THR A 253 2.79 3.67 14.85
C THR A 253 4.21 3.45 15.36
N ILE A 254 4.35 2.65 16.42
CA ILE A 254 5.63 2.22 16.96
C ILE A 254 5.62 0.69 16.97
N SER A 255 6.65 0.09 16.39
CA SER A 255 6.77 -1.37 16.33
C SER A 255 8.22 -1.83 16.43
N MET A 256 8.40 -3.11 16.76
CA MET A 256 9.69 -3.80 16.68
C MET A 256 9.56 -4.97 15.72
N ARG A 257 10.54 -5.09 14.82
CA ARG A 257 10.65 -6.22 13.90
C ARG A 257 11.81 -7.10 14.35
N ALA A 258 11.52 -8.39 14.55
CA ALA A 258 12.52 -9.43 14.85
C ALA A 258 12.68 -10.36 13.64
N SER A 259 13.93 -10.74 13.33
CA SER A 259 14.30 -11.71 12.28
C SER A 259 15.22 -12.76 12.86
N TYR A 260 15.08 -14.01 12.42
CA TYR A 260 15.89 -15.16 12.85
C TYR A 260 16.80 -15.60 11.71
#